data_b6dfb2091bba46a6eee5068eb1b7eda1
#
_entry.id   b6dfb2091bba46a6eee5068eb1b7eda1
#
_cell.length_a   1.000
_cell.length_b   1.000
_cell.length_c   1.000
_cell.angle_alpha   90.00
_cell.angle_beta   90.00
_cell.angle_gamma   90.00
#
_symmetry.space_group_name_H-M   'P 1'
#
loop_
_entity.id
_entity.type
_entity.pdbx_description
1 polymer ?
#
loop_
_entity_poly.entity_id
_entity_poly.type
_entity_poly.pdbx_seq_one_letter_code
_entity_poly.pdbx_strand_id
1 'polypeptide(L)'
;ALNRADLMQREGDYPPPEGCPDWMGLEISGEIVDIADGAKKKSDWKIGDKVCALLGGGGYAEYVTVKYDMLMPVPENCSMVEAAAIPEAFATAYLNLFHEGKIKEGNTLLMNAGASGLASVIIPMAKAFGVRVITTVLSDEIAASIAHLNADVVVKTSKEDIVEVLKRELDGGHGVDVAIDCLGGEVMGKCIHYLTHGARWIMIAALAGQKTEIDLKNIYVRNVRIVGSTLRSRTPEVKAQILASLVKDVFPKVSQGLVKPTIYKVLPITEAEAAHDILYRGENVGKVVLKVN
;
A
#
# COMPACT_ATOMS: atom_id res chain seq x y z
N ALA A 1 8.26 -0.80 9.90
CA ALA A 1 7.01 -0.12 10.25
C ALA A 1 5.86 -1.13 10.39
N LEU A 2 4.77 -0.71 11.04
CA LEU A 2 3.62 -1.56 11.28
C LEU A 2 2.68 -1.61 10.07
N ASN A 3 2.01 -2.75 9.93
CA ASN A 3 1.00 -3.00 8.92
C ASN A 3 -0.25 -3.63 9.55
N ARG A 4 -1.42 -3.48 8.92
CA ARG A 4 -2.66 -4.13 9.40
C ARG A 4 -2.50 -5.66 9.49
N ALA A 5 -1.65 -6.23 8.63
CA ALA A 5 -1.32 -7.65 8.64
C ALA A 5 -0.62 -8.11 9.94
N ASP A 6 0.12 -7.22 10.63
CA ASP A 6 0.71 -7.55 11.93
C ASP A 6 -0.36 -7.77 13.01
N LEU A 7 -1.44 -6.96 13.00
CA LEU A 7 -2.59 -7.17 13.87
C LEU A 7 -3.28 -8.51 13.59
N MET A 8 -3.55 -8.79 12.32
CA MET A 8 -4.18 -10.04 11.89
C MET A 8 -3.31 -11.26 12.19
N GLN A 9 -1.98 -11.14 12.09
CA GLN A 9 -1.05 -12.20 12.47
C GLN A 9 -1.09 -12.45 13.98
N ARG A 10 -1.10 -11.39 14.79
CA ARG A 10 -1.24 -11.46 16.25
C ARG A 10 -2.55 -12.16 16.67
N GLU A 11 -3.62 -11.93 15.93
CA GLU A 11 -4.95 -12.52 16.17
C GLU A 11 -5.09 -13.95 15.61
N GLY A 12 -4.09 -14.43 14.83
CA GLY A 12 -4.10 -15.76 14.24
C GLY A 12 -4.79 -15.86 12.88
N ASP A 13 -5.33 -14.77 12.36
CA ASP A 13 -6.11 -14.73 11.11
C ASP A 13 -5.24 -14.63 9.86
N TYR A 14 -3.95 -14.31 10.00
CA TYR A 14 -3.03 -14.12 8.89
C TYR A 14 -1.63 -14.68 9.20
N PRO A 15 -1.47 -16.01 9.21
CA PRO A 15 -0.21 -16.66 9.60
C PRO A 15 0.93 -16.29 8.64
N PRO A 16 2.20 -16.34 9.11
CA PRO A 16 3.36 -16.10 8.27
C PRO A 16 3.46 -17.17 7.17
N PRO A 17 4.07 -16.85 6.02
CA PRO A 17 4.40 -17.87 5.02
C PRO A 17 5.36 -18.93 5.56
N GLU A 18 5.28 -20.13 5.02
CA GLU A 18 6.18 -21.23 5.39
C GLU A 18 7.66 -20.81 5.29
N GLY A 19 8.44 -21.14 6.31
CA GLY A 19 9.86 -20.80 6.42
C GLY A 19 10.14 -19.36 6.88
N CYS A 20 9.11 -18.57 7.21
CA CYS A 20 9.27 -17.25 7.83
C CYS A 20 9.13 -17.36 9.36
N PRO A 21 9.74 -16.44 10.13
CA PRO A 21 9.54 -16.36 11.58
C PRO A 21 8.07 -16.16 11.96
N ASP A 22 7.69 -16.73 13.11
CA ASP A 22 6.32 -16.65 13.62
C ASP A 22 5.95 -15.27 14.20
N TRP A 23 6.95 -14.48 14.60
CA TRP A 23 6.70 -13.11 15.10
C TRP A 23 6.54 -12.09 13.97
N MET A 24 5.89 -10.99 14.29
CA MET A 24 5.46 -9.95 13.35
C MET A 24 6.64 -9.16 12.75
N GLY A 25 6.29 -8.29 11.82
CA GLY A 25 7.18 -7.35 11.15
C GLY A 25 7.43 -7.74 9.70
N LEU A 26 6.75 -7.04 8.78
CA LEU A 26 6.79 -7.30 7.33
C LEU A 26 7.81 -6.43 6.59
N GLU A 27 8.38 -5.45 7.25
CA GLU A 27 9.31 -4.50 6.66
C GLU A 27 10.26 -3.91 7.70
N ILE A 28 11.46 -3.60 7.26
CA ILE A 28 12.49 -2.94 8.07
C ILE A 28 13.28 -1.94 7.24
N SER A 29 14.02 -1.07 7.94
CA SER A 29 15.25 -0.46 7.46
C SER A 29 16.38 -0.77 8.44
N GLY A 30 17.58 -0.85 7.94
CA GLY A 30 18.75 -1.18 8.76
C GLY A 30 20.05 -1.04 7.97
N GLU A 31 21.12 -1.55 8.56
CA GLU A 31 22.45 -1.60 7.97
C GLU A 31 22.89 -3.06 7.81
N ILE A 32 23.51 -3.38 6.70
CA ILE A 32 24.03 -4.73 6.45
C ILE A 32 25.25 -4.96 7.34
N VAL A 33 25.16 -5.93 8.25
CA VAL A 33 26.24 -6.27 9.20
C VAL A 33 26.99 -7.53 8.79
N ASP A 34 26.37 -8.41 7.98
CA ASP A 34 26.99 -9.61 7.46
C ASP A 34 26.36 -10.03 6.12
N ILE A 35 27.13 -10.71 5.27
CA ILE A 35 26.69 -11.20 3.96
C ILE A 35 27.19 -12.62 3.75
N ALA A 36 26.28 -13.56 3.59
CA ALA A 36 26.62 -14.95 3.26
C ALA A 36 27.35 -15.05 1.89
N ASP A 37 28.28 -15.99 1.76
CA ASP A 37 29.12 -16.14 0.55
C ASP A 37 28.30 -16.38 -0.73
N GLY A 38 27.14 -17.03 -0.63
CA GLY A 38 26.23 -17.20 -1.75
C GLY A 38 25.59 -15.92 -2.24
N ALA A 39 25.35 -14.96 -1.35
CA ALA A 39 24.80 -13.64 -1.66
C ALA A 39 25.89 -12.70 -2.24
N LYS A 40 27.13 -12.76 -1.73
CA LYS A 40 28.26 -11.99 -2.26
C LYS A 40 28.51 -12.24 -3.75
N LYS A 41 28.21 -13.43 -4.24
CA LYS A 41 28.38 -13.80 -5.66
C LYS A 41 27.23 -13.34 -6.56
N LYS A 42 26.11 -12.91 -5.98
CA LYS A 42 24.85 -12.64 -6.69
C LYS A 42 24.38 -11.19 -6.56
N SER A 43 25.03 -10.40 -5.73
CA SER A 43 24.66 -9.01 -5.48
C SER A 43 25.91 -8.15 -5.22
N ASP A 44 25.76 -6.85 -5.43
CA ASP A 44 26.80 -5.85 -5.17
C ASP A 44 26.72 -5.26 -3.75
N TRP A 45 25.86 -5.80 -2.88
CA TRP A 45 25.70 -5.36 -1.50
C TRP A 45 26.97 -5.49 -0.67
N LYS A 46 27.22 -4.53 0.21
CA LYS A 46 28.39 -4.46 1.07
C LYS A 46 27.96 -4.31 2.53
N ILE A 47 28.81 -4.78 3.44
CA ILE A 47 28.66 -4.48 4.88
C ILE A 47 28.73 -2.95 5.05
N GLY A 48 27.82 -2.41 5.84
CA GLY A 48 27.64 -0.97 6.05
C GLY A 48 26.63 -0.31 5.12
N ASP A 49 26.14 -1.00 4.08
CA ASP A 49 25.10 -0.44 3.21
C ASP A 49 23.79 -0.25 3.98
N LYS A 50 23.21 0.95 3.84
CA LYS A 50 21.90 1.28 4.40
C LYS A 50 20.81 0.79 3.45
N VAL A 51 19.91 -0.03 3.99
CA VAL A 51 18.89 -0.72 3.19
C VAL A 51 17.53 -0.65 3.86
N CYS A 52 16.48 -0.86 3.08
CA CYS A 52 15.19 -1.28 3.56
C CYS A 52 14.81 -2.61 2.91
N ALA A 53 13.95 -3.39 3.56
CA ALA A 53 13.64 -4.75 3.13
C ALA A 53 12.19 -5.14 3.33
N LEU A 54 11.67 -5.91 2.36
CA LEU A 54 10.39 -6.58 2.47
C LEU A 54 10.60 -7.97 3.10
N LEU A 55 9.81 -8.28 4.13
CA LEU A 55 9.90 -9.52 4.90
C LEU A 55 8.60 -10.33 4.81
N GLY A 56 8.68 -11.62 5.09
CA GLY A 56 7.52 -12.48 5.31
C GLY A 56 7.04 -12.48 6.77
N GLY A 57 7.84 -11.96 7.67
CA GLY A 57 7.69 -11.88 9.12
C GLY A 57 9.04 -11.62 9.77
N GLY A 58 9.07 -11.47 11.09
CA GLY A 58 10.32 -11.40 11.86
C GLY A 58 10.97 -10.03 11.96
N GLY A 59 10.35 -8.97 11.46
CA GLY A 59 10.93 -7.63 11.47
C GLY A 59 10.95 -6.92 12.83
N TYR A 60 10.26 -7.45 13.85
CA TYR A 60 10.35 -6.94 15.22
C TYR A 60 11.57 -7.54 15.91
N ALA A 61 12.75 -7.19 15.45
CA ALA A 61 14.01 -7.74 15.90
C ALA A 61 15.17 -6.76 15.71
N GLU A 62 16.24 -6.92 16.47
CA GLU A 62 17.49 -6.17 16.31
C GLU A 62 18.25 -6.59 15.05
N TYR A 63 18.17 -7.87 14.70
CA TYR A 63 18.77 -8.44 13.51
C TYR A 63 17.79 -9.32 12.75
N VAL A 64 17.83 -9.23 11.43
CA VAL A 64 17.00 -10.02 10.54
C VAL A 64 17.86 -10.63 9.42
N THR A 65 17.54 -11.84 9.02
CA THR A 65 18.13 -12.47 7.82
C THR A 65 17.20 -12.23 6.64
N VAL A 66 17.72 -11.65 5.57
CA VAL A 66 16.95 -11.27 4.38
C VAL A 66 17.63 -11.82 3.14
N LYS A 67 16.85 -12.30 2.16
CA LYS A 67 17.40 -12.62 0.83
C LYS A 67 17.87 -11.32 0.16
N TYR A 68 19.01 -11.38 -0.51
CA TYR A 68 19.64 -10.20 -1.17
C TYR A 68 18.70 -9.48 -2.15
N ASP A 69 17.80 -10.19 -2.79
CA ASP A 69 16.81 -9.67 -3.77
C ASP A 69 15.54 -9.09 -3.14
N MET A 70 15.40 -9.19 -1.82
CA MET A 70 14.35 -8.50 -1.04
C MET A 70 14.85 -7.17 -0.46
N LEU A 71 16.12 -6.82 -0.66
CA LEU A 71 16.71 -5.56 -0.24
C LEU A 71 16.51 -4.47 -1.29
N MET A 72 16.30 -3.26 -0.82
CA MET A 72 16.31 -2.03 -1.62
C MET A 72 17.26 -1.03 -0.97
N PRO A 73 17.96 -0.18 -1.73
CA PRO A 73 18.74 0.92 -1.15
C PRO A 73 17.78 1.88 -0.44
N VAL A 74 18.28 2.57 0.60
CA VAL A 74 17.53 3.71 1.15
C VAL A 74 17.52 4.82 0.10
N PRO A 75 16.33 5.34 -0.29
CA PRO A 75 16.28 6.42 -1.27
C PRO A 75 17.01 7.66 -0.79
N GLU A 76 17.63 8.40 -1.70
CA GLU A 76 18.17 9.72 -1.39
C GLU A 76 17.09 10.60 -0.76
N ASN A 77 17.47 11.41 0.21
CA ASN A 77 16.58 12.29 0.98
C ASN A 77 15.59 11.57 1.91
N CYS A 78 15.70 10.25 2.12
CA CYS A 78 14.95 9.52 3.14
C CYS A 78 15.82 9.25 4.37
N SER A 79 15.26 9.52 5.54
CA SER A 79 15.80 9.03 6.81
C SER A 79 15.58 7.51 6.94
N MET A 80 16.31 6.86 7.86
CA MET A 80 16.10 5.44 8.17
C MET A 80 14.66 5.16 8.65
N VAL A 81 14.05 6.09 9.37
CA VAL A 81 12.64 5.98 9.81
C VAL A 81 11.69 5.99 8.63
N GLU A 82 11.88 6.88 7.67
CA GLU A 82 11.08 6.92 6.44
C GLU A 82 11.31 5.67 5.59
N ALA A 83 12.56 5.23 5.46
CA ALA A 83 12.91 4.02 4.73
C ALA A 83 12.25 2.76 5.31
N ALA A 84 12.07 2.68 6.63
CA ALA A 84 11.36 1.57 7.28
C ALA A 84 9.88 1.46 6.88
N ALA A 85 9.28 2.54 6.37
CA ALA A 85 7.88 2.60 5.97
C ALA A 85 7.67 2.38 4.45
N ILE A 86 8.73 2.07 3.71
CA ILE A 86 8.69 1.91 2.25
C ILE A 86 8.31 0.48 1.82
N PRO A 87 8.96 -0.60 2.28
CA PRO A 87 8.93 -1.87 1.57
C PRO A 87 7.52 -2.44 1.36
N GLU A 88 6.73 -2.59 2.39
CA GLU A 88 5.40 -3.21 2.30
C GLU A 88 4.39 -2.30 1.59
N ALA A 89 4.30 -1.04 2.03
CA ALA A 89 3.30 -0.11 1.51
C ALA A 89 3.57 0.27 0.05
N PHE A 90 4.82 0.52 -0.32
CA PHE A 90 5.18 0.89 -1.69
C PHE A 90 5.13 -0.30 -2.65
N ALA A 91 5.57 -1.50 -2.21
CA ALA A 91 5.45 -2.69 -3.03
C ALA A 91 3.98 -3.08 -3.25
N THR A 92 3.13 -2.95 -2.23
CA THR A 92 1.68 -3.15 -2.35
C THR A 92 1.07 -2.11 -3.30
N ALA A 93 1.47 -0.84 -3.18
CA ALA A 93 1.01 0.21 -4.08
C ALA A 93 1.42 -0.07 -5.53
N TYR A 94 2.69 -0.41 -5.76
CA TYR A 94 3.23 -0.70 -7.08
C TYR A 94 2.54 -1.93 -7.72
N LEU A 95 2.38 -3.01 -6.96
CA LEU A 95 1.65 -4.20 -7.39
C LEU A 95 0.25 -3.83 -7.87
N ASN A 96 -0.49 -3.08 -7.06
CA ASN A 96 -1.91 -2.81 -7.33
C ASN A 96 -2.12 -1.72 -8.40
N LEU A 97 -1.26 -0.73 -8.48
CA LEU A 97 -1.34 0.29 -9.54
C LEU A 97 -0.90 -0.27 -10.90
N PHE A 98 0.27 -0.88 -10.99
CA PHE A 98 0.92 -1.17 -12.26
C PHE A 98 0.80 -2.62 -12.71
N HIS A 99 0.91 -3.61 -11.81
CA HIS A 99 0.82 -5.02 -12.19
C HIS A 99 -0.64 -5.47 -12.33
N GLU A 100 -1.46 -5.22 -11.33
CA GLU A 100 -2.87 -5.63 -11.35
C GLU A 100 -3.77 -4.59 -12.01
N GLY A 101 -3.59 -3.33 -11.66
CA GLY A 101 -4.40 -2.20 -12.17
C GLY A 101 -4.09 -1.85 -13.61
N LYS A 102 -2.85 -2.06 -14.08
CA LYS A 102 -2.38 -1.63 -15.41
C LYS A 102 -2.63 -0.15 -15.67
N ILE A 103 -2.54 0.66 -14.59
CA ILE A 103 -2.84 2.09 -14.63
C ILE A 103 -1.84 2.83 -15.52
N LYS A 104 -2.30 3.89 -16.19
CA LYS A 104 -1.50 4.70 -17.11
C LYS A 104 -1.76 6.18 -16.84
N GLU A 105 -0.89 7.03 -17.34
CA GLU A 105 -1.11 8.48 -17.39
C GLU A 105 -2.47 8.81 -18.02
N GLY A 106 -3.18 9.76 -17.43
CA GLY A 106 -4.52 10.19 -17.84
C GLY A 106 -5.66 9.31 -17.34
N ASN A 107 -5.38 8.13 -16.74
CA ASN A 107 -6.42 7.32 -16.09
C ASN A 107 -6.94 7.98 -14.81
N THR A 108 -8.13 7.52 -14.38
CA THR A 108 -8.72 7.87 -13.09
C THR A 108 -8.68 6.66 -12.14
N LEU A 109 -8.12 6.88 -10.96
CA LEU A 109 -8.06 5.95 -9.84
C LEU A 109 -9.13 6.28 -8.80
N LEU A 110 -9.90 5.28 -8.37
CA LEU A 110 -10.63 5.32 -7.10
C LEU A 110 -9.80 4.61 -6.03
N MET A 111 -9.41 5.32 -4.97
CA MET A 111 -8.76 4.74 -3.79
C MET A 111 -9.66 4.90 -2.57
N ASN A 112 -10.27 3.83 -2.10
CA ASN A 112 -11.09 3.85 -0.89
C ASN A 112 -10.21 3.98 0.38
N ALA A 113 -10.81 4.56 1.45
CA ALA A 113 -10.13 4.78 2.73
C ALA A 113 -8.86 5.64 2.62
N GLY A 114 -9.01 6.88 2.12
CA GLY A 114 -7.92 7.81 1.80
C GLY A 114 -6.96 8.16 2.93
N ALA A 115 -7.34 7.96 4.19
CA ALA A 115 -6.48 8.17 5.36
C ALA A 115 -5.65 6.94 5.76
N SER A 116 -5.83 5.80 5.09
CA SER A 116 -5.08 4.59 5.41
C SER A 116 -3.58 4.73 5.10
N GLY A 117 -2.75 3.97 5.80
CA GLY A 117 -1.31 3.94 5.54
C GLY A 117 -0.95 3.53 4.11
N LEU A 118 -1.80 2.74 3.44
CA LEU A 118 -1.60 2.39 2.03
C LEU A 118 -2.04 3.52 1.10
N ALA A 119 -3.17 4.18 1.38
CA ALA A 119 -3.64 5.31 0.58
C ALA A 119 -2.66 6.48 0.63
N SER A 120 -1.98 6.70 1.78
CA SER A 120 -0.94 7.73 1.92
C SER A 120 0.26 7.53 0.97
N VAL A 121 0.40 6.33 0.40
CA VAL A 121 1.42 5.99 -0.61
C VAL A 121 0.80 5.92 -2.02
N ILE A 122 -0.34 5.26 -2.17
CA ILE A 122 -1.01 5.07 -3.48
C ILE A 122 -1.38 6.41 -4.11
N ILE A 123 -1.97 7.35 -3.33
CA ILE A 123 -2.43 8.63 -3.85
C ILE A 123 -1.27 9.44 -4.45
N PRO A 124 -0.20 9.78 -3.70
CA PRO A 124 0.91 10.54 -4.26
C PRO A 124 1.67 9.76 -5.35
N MET A 125 1.75 8.43 -5.25
CA MET A 125 2.37 7.60 -6.31
C MET A 125 1.55 7.70 -7.61
N ALA A 126 0.24 7.55 -7.58
CA ALA A 126 -0.63 7.70 -8.75
C ALA A 126 -0.52 9.11 -9.33
N LYS A 127 -0.55 10.14 -8.50
CA LYS A 127 -0.36 11.55 -8.92
C LYS A 127 0.98 11.76 -9.62
N ALA A 128 2.07 11.19 -9.11
CA ALA A 128 3.40 11.30 -9.70
C ALA A 128 3.52 10.62 -11.07
N PHE A 129 2.56 9.77 -11.45
CA PHE A 129 2.45 9.15 -12.78
C PHE A 129 1.30 9.73 -13.63
N GLY A 130 0.83 10.94 -13.31
CA GLY A 130 -0.17 11.65 -14.13
C GLY A 130 -1.59 11.05 -14.05
N VAL A 131 -1.91 10.35 -12.95
CA VAL A 131 -3.21 9.74 -12.73
C VAL A 131 -4.11 10.71 -11.94
N ARG A 132 -5.36 10.85 -12.35
CA ARG A 132 -6.41 11.52 -11.57
C ARG A 132 -6.84 10.63 -10.42
N VAL A 133 -7.00 11.17 -9.22
CA VAL A 133 -7.33 10.39 -8.04
C VAL A 133 -8.62 10.87 -7.37
N ILE A 134 -9.57 9.95 -7.20
CA ILE A 134 -10.75 10.08 -6.35
C ILE A 134 -10.49 9.25 -5.10
N THR A 135 -10.73 9.81 -3.92
CA THR A 135 -10.60 9.07 -2.66
C THR A 135 -11.77 9.32 -1.73
N THR A 136 -12.01 8.38 -0.81
CA THR A 136 -13.10 8.45 0.17
C THR A 136 -12.56 8.62 1.58
N VAL A 137 -13.21 9.44 2.37
CA VAL A 137 -12.96 9.64 3.80
C VAL A 137 -14.27 9.78 4.55
N LEU A 138 -14.25 9.61 5.88
CA LEU A 138 -15.46 9.66 6.68
C LEU A 138 -15.95 11.11 6.97
N SER A 139 -15.03 12.06 7.21
CA SER A 139 -15.38 13.40 7.68
C SER A 139 -14.52 14.52 7.08
N ASP A 140 -14.88 15.77 7.36
CA ASP A 140 -14.10 16.94 6.95
C ASP A 140 -12.74 17.00 7.65
N GLU A 141 -12.67 16.61 8.92
CA GLU A 141 -11.43 16.57 9.70
C GLU A 141 -10.42 15.61 9.06
N ILE A 142 -10.90 14.42 8.66
CA ILE A 142 -10.05 13.44 7.97
C ILE A 142 -9.68 13.94 6.58
N ALA A 143 -10.61 14.60 5.85
CA ALA A 143 -10.30 15.20 4.56
C ALA A 143 -9.19 16.26 4.68
N ALA A 144 -9.24 17.11 5.71
CA ALA A 144 -8.21 18.09 5.99
C ALA A 144 -6.86 17.44 6.31
N SER A 145 -6.82 16.34 7.06
CA SER A 145 -5.59 15.63 7.44
C SER A 145 -4.86 15.01 6.23
N ILE A 146 -5.58 14.66 5.16
CA ILE A 146 -5.02 14.07 3.94
C ILE A 146 -4.84 15.07 2.79
N ALA A 147 -5.12 16.35 2.98
CA ALA A 147 -5.04 17.36 1.93
C ALA A 147 -3.65 17.41 1.24
N HIS A 148 -2.59 17.12 2.01
CA HIS A 148 -1.21 17.06 1.52
C HIS A 148 -0.95 15.92 0.52
N LEU A 149 -1.83 14.91 0.43
CA LEU A 149 -1.72 13.81 -0.55
C LEU A 149 -2.16 14.23 -1.95
N ASN A 150 -2.84 15.37 -2.08
CA ASN A 150 -3.21 16.00 -3.34
C ASN A 150 -4.13 15.15 -4.25
N ALA A 151 -5.11 14.44 -3.67
CA ALA A 151 -6.16 13.79 -4.45
C ALA A 151 -7.02 14.85 -5.17
N ASP A 152 -7.47 14.55 -6.40
CA ASP A 152 -8.27 15.50 -7.20
C ASP A 152 -9.71 15.64 -6.69
N VAL A 153 -10.26 14.55 -6.13
CA VAL A 153 -11.59 14.51 -5.52
C VAL A 153 -11.52 13.77 -4.19
N VAL A 154 -12.00 14.40 -3.14
CA VAL A 154 -12.09 13.80 -1.80
C VAL A 154 -13.57 13.74 -1.41
N VAL A 155 -14.12 12.53 -1.43
CA VAL A 155 -15.54 12.25 -1.10
C VAL A 155 -15.68 12.03 0.40
N LYS A 156 -16.45 12.88 1.06
CA LYS A 156 -16.76 12.77 2.49
C LYS A 156 -18.03 11.96 2.67
N THR A 157 -17.90 10.66 2.92
CA THR A 157 -19.02 9.70 2.91
C THR A 157 -20.10 9.96 3.98
N SER A 158 -19.81 10.80 4.99
CA SER A 158 -20.82 11.29 5.93
C SER A 158 -21.76 12.36 5.35
N LYS A 159 -21.40 12.97 4.20
CA LYS A 159 -22.11 14.11 3.60
C LYS A 159 -22.46 13.89 2.13
N GLU A 160 -21.70 13.04 1.43
CA GLU A 160 -21.77 12.84 -0.01
C GLU A 160 -21.97 11.36 -0.34
N ASP A 161 -22.88 11.05 -1.26
CA ASP A 161 -23.00 9.70 -1.79
C ASP A 161 -21.91 9.48 -2.86
N ILE A 162 -21.04 8.50 -2.61
CA ILE A 162 -19.96 8.12 -3.54
C ILE A 162 -20.52 7.74 -4.93
N VAL A 163 -21.69 7.13 -5.01
CA VAL A 163 -22.32 6.75 -6.29
C VAL A 163 -22.65 7.97 -7.12
N GLU A 164 -23.21 9.02 -6.51
CA GLU A 164 -23.53 10.27 -7.21
C GLU A 164 -22.25 11.00 -7.67
N VAL A 165 -21.18 10.93 -6.87
CA VAL A 165 -19.88 11.46 -7.29
C VAL A 165 -19.35 10.69 -8.49
N LEU A 166 -19.36 9.35 -8.46
CA LEU A 166 -18.87 8.53 -9.58
C LEU A 166 -19.68 8.72 -10.87
N LYS A 167 -21.00 8.91 -10.77
CA LYS A 167 -21.83 9.26 -11.91
C LYS A 167 -21.39 10.58 -12.54
N ARG A 168 -21.26 11.62 -11.71
CA ARG A 168 -20.82 12.95 -12.15
C ARG A 168 -19.44 12.89 -12.82
N GLU A 169 -18.49 12.17 -12.23
CA GLU A 169 -17.15 12.02 -12.81
C GLU A 169 -17.20 11.25 -14.16
N LEU A 170 -18.01 10.21 -14.24
CA LEU A 170 -18.20 9.44 -15.49
C LEU A 170 -18.81 10.31 -16.59
N ASP A 171 -19.87 11.07 -16.28
CA ASP A 171 -20.54 11.96 -17.23
C ASP A 171 -19.61 13.13 -17.66
N GLY A 172 -18.73 13.56 -16.77
CA GLY A 172 -17.70 14.58 -17.03
C GLY A 172 -16.48 14.07 -17.82
N GLY A 173 -16.46 12.80 -18.23
CA GLY A 173 -15.34 12.20 -18.96
C GLY A 173 -14.14 11.77 -18.07
N HIS A 174 -14.33 11.72 -16.76
CA HIS A 174 -13.34 11.31 -15.76
C HIS A 174 -13.73 10.02 -15.02
N GLY A 175 -14.39 9.11 -15.73
CA GLY A 175 -14.80 7.83 -15.16
C GLY A 175 -13.63 7.00 -14.64
N VAL A 176 -13.89 6.17 -13.63
CA VAL A 176 -12.87 5.38 -12.95
C VAL A 176 -12.40 4.21 -13.81
N ASP A 177 -11.10 4.16 -14.10
CA ASP A 177 -10.44 3.08 -14.84
C ASP A 177 -9.92 1.99 -13.92
N VAL A 178 -9.48 2.36 -12.72
CA VAL A 178 -8.98 1.45 -11.69
C VAL A 178 -9.56 1.83 -10.35
N ALA A 179 -10.11 0.86 -9.63
CA ALA A 179 -10.45 1.00 -8.21
C ALA A 179 -9.54 0.09 -7.38
N ILE A 180 -8.92 0.63 -6.33
CA ILE A 180 -8.20 -0.13 -5.32
C ILE A 180 -9.01 -0.07 -4.02
N ASP A 181 -9.47 -1.24 -3.58
CA ASP A 181 -10.48 -1.34 -2.55
C ASP A 181 -10.04 -2.26 -1.40
N CYS A 182 -10.05 -1.70 -0.20
CA CYS A 182 -9.85 -2.41 1.06
C CYS A 182 -11.13 -2.57 1.88
N LEU A 183 -12.25 -2.00 1.43
CA LEU A 183 -13.50 -1.98 2.18
C LEU A 183 -14.43 -3.14 1.79
N GLY A 184 -14.59 -3.40 0.50
CA GLY A 184 -15.54 -4.39 -0.01
C GLY A 184 -17.00 -4.03 0.29
N GLY A 185 -17.80 -5.05 0.60
CA GLY A 185 -19.19 -4.89 1.03
C GLY A 185 -20.07 -4.14 0.03
N GLU A 186 -21.11 -3.47 0.53
CA GLU A 186 -22.08 -2.75 -0.30
C GLU A 186 -21.46 -1.64 -1.17
N VAL A 187 -20.40 -1.00 -0.69
CA VAL A 187 -19.75 0.08 -1.43
C VAL A 187 -19.22 -0.42 -2.76
N MET A 188 -18.57 -1.59 -2.76
CA MET A 188 -18.13 -2.23 -4.00
C MET A 188 -19.30 -2.47 -4.96
N GLY A 189 -20.36 -3.13 -4.47
CA GLY A 189 -21.52 -3.48 -5.31
C GLY A 189 -22.18 -2.27 -5.95
N LYS A 190 -22.30 -1.18 -5.19
CA LYS A 190 -22.91 0.07 -5.67
C LYS A 190 -22.00 0.82 -6.66
N CYS A 191 -20.70 0.85 -6.41
CA CYS A 191 -19.76 1.67 -7.19
C CYS A 191 -19.31 0.99 -8.50
N ILE A 192 -19.19 -0.34 -8.54
CA ILE A 192 -18.63 -1.08 -9.66
C ILE A 192 -19.38 -0.82 -10.99
N HIS A 193 -20.62 -0.41 -10.91
CA HIS A 193 -21.47 -0.10 -12.07
C HIS A 193 -21.13 1.23 -12.76
N TYR A 194 -20.34 2.10 -12.12
CA TYR A 194 -19.97 3.43 -12.60
C TYR A 194 -18.52 3.52 -13.08
N LEU A 195 -17.85 2.38 -13.25
CA LEU A 195 -16.50 2.31 -13.83
C LEU A 195 -16.52 2.52 -15.34
N THR A 196 -15.37 2.84 -15.95
CA THR A 196 -15.22 2.91 -17.41
C THR A 196 -15.24 1.52 -18.04
N HIS A 197 -15.34 1.46 -19.38
CA HIS A 197 -15.24 0.22 -20.13
C HIS A 197 -13.82 -0.37 -19.99
N GLY A 198 -13.73 -1.66 -19.64
CA GLY A 198 -12.46 -2.37 -19.45
C GLY A 198 -11.78 -2.11 -18.11
N ALA A 199 -12.43 -1.36 -17.21
CA ALA A 199 -11.92 -1.01 -15.90
C ALA A 199 -11.61 -2.23 -15.01
N ARG A 200 -10.84 -1.99 -13.94
CA ARG A 200 -10.41 -3.00 -12.99
C ARG A 200 -10.80 -2.60 -11.58
N TRP A 201 -11.44 -3.51 -10.86
CA TRP A 201 -11.67 -3.41 -9.42
C TRP A 201 -10.73 -4.34 -8.70
N ILE A 202 -9.74 -3.77 -7.97
CA ILE A 202 -8.72 -4.53 -7.28
C ILE A 202 -9.11 -4.66 -5.80
N MET A 203 -9.43 -5.87 -5.37
CA MET A 203 -9.73 -6.21 -3.98
C MET A 203 -8.45 -6.56 -3.24
N ILE A 204 -8.11 -5.79 -2.23
CA ILE A 204 -6.93 -6.03 -1.36
C ILE A 204 -7.32 -6.42 0.07
N ALA A 205 -8.55 -6.12 0.48
CA ALA A 205 -9.17 -6.51 1.74
C ALA A 205 -10.69 -6.32 1.65
N ALA A 206 -11.43 -6.68 2.70
CA ALA A 206 -12.89 -6.54 2.79
C ALA A 206 -13.31 -6.11 4.20
N LEU A 207 -12.72 -4.99 4.68
CA LEU A 207 -12.85 -4.52 6.07
C LEU A 207 -14.26 -4.06 6.46
N ALA A 208 -15.07 -3.60 5.48
CA ALA A 208 -16.44 -3.16 5.70
C ALA A 208 -17.49 -4.23 5.34
N GLY A 209 -17.07 -5.36 4.74
CA GLY A 209 -17.97 -6.47 4.43
C GLY A 209 -17.39 -7.44 3.42
N GLN A 210 -17.60 -8.73 3.66
CA GLN A 210 -17.08 -9.82 2.80
C GLN A 210 -18.05 -10.22 1.68
N LYS A 211 -19.29 -9.69 1.69
CA LYS A 211 -20.33 -10.02 0.70
C LYS A 211 -20.84 -8.75 0.04
N THR A 212 -21.16 -8.85 -1.25
CA THR A 212 -21.77 -7.77 -2.02
C THR A 212 -22.66 -8.34 -3.12
N GLU A 213 -23.61 -7.52 -3.62
CA GLU A 213 -24.44 -7.85 -4.76
C GLU A 213 -23.97 -7.06 -5.96
N ILE A 214 -23.87 -7.72 -7.13
CA ILE A 214 -23.40 -7.15 -8.38
C ILE A 214 -24.34 -7.58 -9.53
N ASP A 215 -24.80 -6.61 -10.32
CA ASP A 215 -25.45 -6.89 -11.59
C ASP A 215 -24.43 -7.37 -12.62
N LEU A 216 -24.45 -8.67 -12.89
CA LEU A 216 -23.51 -9.32 -13.81
C LEU A 216 -23.58 -8.77 -15.24
N LYS A 217 -24.74 -8.24 -15.67
CA LYS A 217 -24.88 -7.61 -16.99
C LYS A 217 -23.92 -6.43 -17.12
N ASN A 218 -23.81 -5.60 -16.11
CA ASN A 218 -22.89 -4.46 -16.10
C ASN A 218 -21.43 -4.89 -16.16
N ILE A 219 -21.08 -6.04 -15.59
CA ILE A 219 -19.71 -6.57 -15.62
C ILE A 219 -19.34 -6.99 -17.05
N TYR A 220 -20.15 -7.87 -17.70
CA TYR A 220 -19.75 -8.41 -19.02
C TYR A 220 -19.93 -7.40 -20.15
N VAL A 221 -20.97 -6.56 -20.13
CA VAL A 221 -21.19 -5.54 -21.17
C VAL A 221 -20.08 -4.49 -21.17
N ARG A 222 -19.55 -4.15 -20.00
CA ARG A 222 -18.48 -3.14 -19.85
C ARG A 222 -17.09 -3.75 -19.76
N ASN A 223 -16.94 -5.07 -19.84
CA ASN A 223 -15.66 -5.78 -19.70
C ASN A 223 -14.91 -5.45 -18.41
N VAL A 224 -15.63 -5.18 -17.32
CA VAL A 224 -15.02 -4.91 -16.01
C VAL A 224 -14.35 -6.16 -15.46
N ARG A 225 -13.20 -6.01 -14.86
CA ARG A 225 -12.44 -7.09 -14.23
C ARG A 225 -12.41 -6.90 -12.73
N ILE A 226 -12.77 -7.95 -11.99
CA ILE A 226 -12.61 -8.02 -10.52
C ILE A 226 -11.36 -8.86 -10.26
N VAL A 227 -10.40 -8.30 -9.53
CA VAL A 227 -9.09 -8.89 -9.29
C VAL A 227 -8.84 -8.95 -7.80
N GLY A 228 -8.62 -10.14 -7.24
CA GLY A 228 -8.09 -10.30 -5.87
C GLY A 228 -6.57 -10.14 -5.87
N SER A 229 -6.03 -9.39 -4.91
CA SER A 229 -4.60 -9.09 -4.85
C SER A 229 -4.07 -9.13 -3.43
N THR A 230 -2.99 -9.89 -3.23
CA THR A 230 -2.19 -9.89 -2.00
C THR A 230 -0.71 -9.91 -2.34
N LEU A 231 0.09 -9.09 -1.69
CA LEU A 231 1.55 -9.10 -1.86
C LEU A 231 2.17 -10.31 -1.14
N ARG A 232 1.70 -10.62 0.07
CA ARG A 232 2.29 -11.65 0.94
C ARG A 232 2.32 -13.04 0.29
N SER A 233 1.27 -13.40 -0.48
CA SER A 233 1.14 -14.69 -1.15
C SER A 233 1.95 -14.82 -2.47
N ARG A 234 2.57 -13.75 -2.94
CA ARG A 234 3.40 -13.80 -4.15
C ARG A 234 4.69 -14.56 -3.89
N THR A 235 5.18 -15.26 -4.91
CA THR A 235 6.46 -15.97 -4.81
C THR A 235 7.62 -14.99 -4.60
N PRO A 236 8.73 -15.44 -4.01
CA PRO A 236 9.91 -14.58 -3.84
C PRO A 236 10.37 -13.90 -5.14
N GLU A 237 10.33 -14.62 -6.27
CA GLU A 237 10.75 -14.11 -7.58
C GLU A 237 9.85 -12.94 -8.04
N VAL A 238 8.53 -13.08 -7.86
CA VAL A 238 7.57 -12.01 -8.19
C VAL A 238 7.79 -10.80 -7.28
N LYS A 239 8.02 -11.03 -5.98
CA LYS A 239 8.33 -9.94 -5.03
C LYS A 239 9.62 -9.22 -5.44
N ALA A 240 10.68 -9.96 -5.77
CA ALA A 240 11.94 -9.38 -6.23
C ALA A 240 11.76 -8.51 -7.48
N GLN A 241 10.97 -8.96 -8.45
CA GLN A 241 10.64 -8.18 -9.65
C GLN A 241 9.88 -6.89 -9.31
N ILE A 242 8.91 -6.96 -8.38
CA ILE A 242 8.17 -5.78 -7.91
C ILE A 242 9.13 -4.78 -7.26
N LEU A 243 10.01 -5.25 -6.35
CA LEU A 243 10.96 -4.38 -5.65
C LEU A 243 11.98 -3.75 -6.62
N ALA A 244 12.51 -4.51 -7.57
CA ALA A 244 13.40 -3.99 -8.60
C ALA A 244 12.73 -2.91 -9.47
N SER A 245 11.47 -3.14 -9.86
CA SER A 245 10.69 -2.16 -10.60
C SER A 245 10.37 -0.92 -9.76
N LEU A 246 10.04 -1.11 -8.48
CA LEU A 246 9.82 -0.02 -7.53
C LEU A 246 11.05 0.89 -7.40
N VAL A 247 12.23 0.29 -7.24
CA VAL A 247 13.52 1.02 -7.18
C VAL A 247 13.75 1.80 -8.48
N LYS A 248 13.51 1.18 -9.62
CA LYS A 248 13.74 1.79 -10.93
C LYS A 248 12.77 2.95 -11.22
N ASP A 249 11.46 2.75 -10.96
CA ASP A 249 10.42 3.64 -11.48
C ASP A 249 9.95 4.67 -10.45
N VAL A 250 9.99 4.32 -9.15
CA VAL A 250 9.41 5.14 -8.07
C VAL A 250 10.46 5.84 -7.22
N PHE A 251 11.61 5.22 -6.92
CA PHE A 251 12.64 5.85 -6.09
C PHE A 251 13.16 7.18 -6.65
N PRO A 252 13.33 7.37 -7.98
CA PRO A 252 13.62 8.70 -8.50
C PRO A 252 12.57 9.75 -8.16
N LYS A 253 11.28 9.36 -8.07
CA LYS A 253 10.20 10.26 -7.67
C LYS A 253 10.18 10.50 -6.15
N VAL A 254 10.63 9.53 -5.36
CA VAL A 254 10.86 9.71 -3.91
C VAL A 254 11.98 10.72 -3.70
N SER A 255 13.12 10.57 -4.38
CA SER A 255 14.26 11.49 -4.29
C SER A 255 13.91 12.92 -4.73
N GLN A 256 12.96 13.06 -5.68
CA GLN A 256 12.40 14.36 -6.10
C GLN A 256 11.36 14.93 -5.11
N GLY A 257 10.98 14.18 -4.09
CA GLY A 257 9.97 14.59 -3.11
C GLY A 257 8.51 14.52 -3.61
N LEU A 258 8.26 13.92 -4.76
CA LEU A 258 6.92 13.73 -5.33
C LEU A 258 6.12 12.64 -4.62
N VAL A 259 6.81 11.63 -4.08
CA VAL A 259 6.24 10.54 -3.28
C VAL A 259 7.04 10.43 -1.99
N LYS A 260 6.39 10.56 -0.84
CA LYS A 260 7.06 10.46 0.46
C LYS A 260 6.33 9.50 1.38
N PRO A 261 7.05 8.69 2.18
CA PRO A 261 6.44 7.96 3.28
C PRO A 261 5.86 8.96 4.30
N THR A 262 4.58 8.81 4.63
CA THR A 262 3.96 9.60 5.69
C THR A 262 4.13 8.87 7.01
N ILE A 263 4.88 9.45 7.95
CA ILE A 263 5.11 8.90 9.28
C ILE A 263 4.16 9.56 10.27
N TYR A 264 3.29 8.78 10.87
CA TYR A 264 2.38 9.24 11.93
C TYR A 264 3.09 9.34 13.27
N LYS A 265 3.79 8.27 13.68
CA LYS A 265 4.47 8.20 14.96
C LYS A 265 5.65 7.23 14.94
N VAL A 266 6.66 7.54 15.72
CA VAL A 266 7.79 6.63 16.02
C VAL A 266 7.74 6.27 17.50
N LEU A 267 7.76 4.98 17.79
CA LEU A 267 7.75 4.44 19.16
C LEU A 267 8.94 3.50 19.35
N PRO A 268 9.48 3.36 20.54
CA PRO A 268 10.45 2.31 20.82
C PRO A 268 9.81 0.92 20.66
N ILE A 269 10.59 -0.08 20.29
CA ILE A 269 10.08 -1.45 20.09
C ILE A 269 9.42 -2.03 21.35
N THR A 270 9.85 -1.59 22.51
CA THR A 270 9.26 -1.97 23.81
C THR A 270 7.81 -1.49 23.96
N GLU A 271 7.36 -0.54 23.13
CA GLU A 271 5.98 -0.04 23.08
C GLU A 271 5.19 -0.61 21.87
N ALA A 272 5.57 -1.79 21.36
CA ALA A 272 4.91 -2.39 20.21
C ALA A 272 3.40 -2.59 20.42
N GLU A 273 2.96 -2.91 21.64
CA GLU A 273 1.53 -3.02 21.97
C GLU A 273 0.78 -1.70 21.79
N ALA A 274 1.33 -0.59 22.31
CA ALA A 274 0.76 0.74 22.12
C ALA A 274 0.73 1.16 20.63
N ALA A 275 1.75 0.75 19.85
CA ALA A 275 1.79 0.97 18.42
C ALA A 275 0.69 0.18 17.69
N HIS A 276 0.42 -1.07 18.09
CA HIS A 276 -0.68 -1.88 17.59
C HIS A 276 -2.04 -1.25 17.90
N ASP A 277 -2.22 -0.72 19.09
CA ASP A 277 -3.45 -0.04 19.51
C ASP A 277 -3.78 1.17 18.63
N ILE A 278 -2.79 1.96 18.22
CA ILE A 278 -2.96 3.07 17.29
C ILE A 278 -3.57 2.57 15.96
N LEU A 279 -3.01 1.48 15.40
CA LEU A 279 -3.53 0.89 14.17
C LEU A 279 -4.93 0.29 14.36
N TYR A 280 -5.16 -0.37 15.48
CA TYR A 280 -6.45 -1.00 15.80
C TYR A 280 -7.57 0.04 15.86
N ARG A 281 -7.33 1.18 16.53
CA ARG A 281 -8.27 2.29 16.64
C ARG A 281 -8.39 3.12 15.37
N GLY A 282 -7.49 2.92 14.38
CA GLY A 282 -7.50 3.70 13.14
C GLY A 282 -7.14 5.18 13.33
N GLU A 283 -6.34 5.49 14.33
CA GLU A 283 -5.94 6.88 14.67
C GLU A 283 -4.88 7.44 13.71
N ASN A 284 -4.14 6.56 13.02
CA ASN A 284 -3.02 6.96 12.19
C ASN A 284 -3.43 7.40 10.79
N VAL A 285 -2.90 8.53 10.36
CA VAL A 285 -2.77 8.92 8.96
C VAL A 285 -1.31 8.67 8.55
N GLY A 286 -1.07 7.63 7.74
CA GLY A 286 0.29 7.18 7.43
C GLY A 286 0.77 6.01 8.32
N LYS A 287 2.08 5.88 8.48
CA LYS A 287 2.73 4.71 9.09
C LYS A 287 3.18 4.97 10.53
N VAL A 288 3.04 3.95 11.37
CA VAL A 288 3.68 3.89 12.70
C VAL A 288 4.96 3.09 12.58
N VAL A 289 6.06 3.59 13.11
CA VAL A 289 7.39 2.96 13.05
C VAL A 289 7.85 2.57 14.44
N LEU A 290 8.36 1.36 14.58
CA LEU A 290 9.07 0.91 15.79
C LEU A 290 10.58 1.16 15.62
N LYS A 291 11.17 1.85 16.56
CA LYS A 291 12.62 2.05 16.64
C LYS A 291 13.19 1.00 17.58
N VAL A 292 14.16 0.22 17.10
CA VAL A 292 14.79 -0.84 17.87
C VAL A 292 15.88 -0.27 18.79
N ASN A 293 16.72 0.62 18.28
CA ASN A 293 17.77 1.35 19.05
C ASN A 293 18.16 2.65 18.34
#